data_107041222d52199526604d725c84f083
#
_entry.id   107041222d52199526604d725c84f083
#
_cell.length_a   1.000
_cell.length_b   1.000
_cell.length_c   1.000
_cell.angle_alpha   90.00
_cell.angle_beta   90.00
_cell.angle_gamma   90.00
#
_symmetry.space_group_name_H-M   'P 1'
#
loop_
_entity.id
_entity.type
_entity.pdbx_description
1 polymer ?
#
loop_
_entity_poly.entity_id
_entity_poly.type
_entity_poly.pdbx_seq_one_letter_code
_entity_poly.pdbx_strand_id
1 'polypeptide(L)'
;MNANVSRLLNEQINKEFYSAYLYLDFANYYAAVGLDGFENWYRVQAQEERDHAMLFYQYLQNNGEGVNFEAIAKPEWERGDHMTPLKKALEHEKLVTASIDAIYAAAYEAKDFRAMQMLDWFVKEQGEEETNADNLVKKFELFGDDPKSLYMLDSELGARVYSAPSLVL
;
A
#
# COMPACT_ATOMS: atom_id res chain seq x y z
N MET A 1 16.99 -8.15 18.24
CA MET A 1 17.02 -7.55 16.89
C MET A 1 18.05 -6.43 16.86
N ASN A 2 18.60 -6.07 15.70
CA ASN A 2 19.45 -4.90 15.59
C ASN A 2 18.60 -3.63 15.81
N ALA A 3 19.10 -2.66 16.61
CA ALA A 3 18.33 -1.49 17.00
C ALA A 3 17.89 -0.60 15.80
N ASN A 4 18.73 -0.50 14.75
CA ASN A 4 18.36 0.24 13.54
C ASN A 4 17.28 -0.47 12.74
N VAL A 5 17.35 -1.79 12.61
CA VAL A 5 16.32 -2.61 11.95
C VAL A 5 14.99 -2.50 12.71
N SER A 6 15.02 -2.65 14.04
CA SER A 6 13.82 -2.50 14.89
C SER A 6 13.16 -1.12 14.70
N ARG A 7 13.96 -0.04 14.70
CA ARG A 7 13.46 1.32 14.46
C ARG A 7 12.80 1.47 13.10
N LEU A 8 13.46 1.01 12.03
CA LEU A 8 12.93 1.11 10.67
C LEU A 8 11.64 0.31 10.48
N LEU A 9 11.56 -0.91 11.04
CA LEU A 9 10.34 -1.72 11.03
C LEU A 9 9.21 -1.03 11.80
N ASN A 10 9.51 -0.38 12.92
CA ASN A 10 8.51 0.38 13.67
C ASN A 10 8.01 1.61 12.88
N GLU A 11 8.91 2.33 12.20
CA GLU A 11 8.53 3.44 11.33
C GLU A 11 7.66 2.97 10.15
N GLN A 12 7.90 1.74 9.65
CA GLN A 12 7.10 1.17 8.57
C GLN A 12 5.65 0.93 8.99
N ILE A 13 5.37 0.54 10.22
CA ILE A 13 3.99 0.43 10.73
C ILE A 13 3.22 1.72 10.48
N ASN A 14 3.81 2.87 10.80
CA ASN A 14 3.18 4.17 10.59
C ASN A 14 2.97 4.48 9.10
N LYS A 15 3.94 4.11 8.24
CA LYS A 15 3.84 4.33 6.79
C LYS A 15 2.72 3.50 6.17
N GLU A 16 2.57 2.23 6.58
CA GLU A 16 1.48 1.37 6.09
C GLU A 16 0.11 1.89 6.56
N PHE A 17 -0.01 2.33 7.81
CA PHE A 17 -1.25 2.98 8.25
C PHE A 17 -1.53 4.28 7.51
N TYR A 18 -0.50 5.05 7.15
CA TYR A 18 -0.67 6.22 6.28
C TYR A 18 -1.14 5.81 4.87
N SER A 19 -0.57 4.75 4.28
CA SER A 19 -1.02 4.19 3.00
C SER A 19 -2.49 3.82 3.05
N ALA A 20 -2.92 3.10 4.09
CA ALA A 20 -4.32 2.74 4.30
C ALA A 20 -5.23 4.00 4.36
N TYR A 21 -4.79 5.04 5.05
CA TYR A 21 -5.54 6.28 5.18
C TYR A 21 -5.59 7.08 3.87
N LEU A 22 -4.49 7.11 3.12
CA LEU A 22 -4.42 7.72 1.79
C LEU A 22 -5.37 7.02 0.79
N TYR A 23 -5.34 5.70 0.75
CA TYR A 23 -6.22 4.93 -0.14
C TYR A 23 -7.69 5.02 0.24
N LEU A 24 -8.00 5.16 1.52
CA LEU A 24 -9.36 5.44 1.95
C LEU A 24 -9.84 6.83 1.48
N ASP A 25 -8.95 7.83 1.43
CA ASP A 25 -9.28 9.14 0.87
C ASP A 25 -9.46 9.10 -0.66
N PHE A 26 -8.70 8.26 -1.38
CA PHE A 26 -8.96 8.00 -2.80
C PHE A 26 -10.32 7.32 -3.03
N ALA A 27 -10.65 6.32 -2.21
CA ALA A 27 -11.98 5.69 -2.25
C ALA A 27 -13.10 6.72 -2.03
N ASN A 28 -12.96 7.59 -1.04
CA ASN A 28 -13.90 8.67 -0.76
C ASN A 28 -14.04 9.65 -1.96
N TYR A 29 -12.95 9.96 -2.64
CA TYR A 29 -13.00 10.77 -3.88
C TYR A 29 -13.83 10.10 -4.96
N TYR A 30 -13.59 8.81 -5.24
CA TYR A 30 -14.30 8.07 -6.29
C TYR A 30 -15.77 7.87 -5.96
N ALA A 31 -16.12 7.61 -4.69
CA ALA A 31 -17.51 7.57 -4.25
C ALA A 31 -18.24 8.90 -4.53
N ALA A 32 -17.58 10.04 -4.27
CA ALA A 32 -18.16 11.36 -4.47
C ALA A 32 -18.46 11.68 -5.95
N VAL A 33 -17.77 11.04 -6.89
CA VAL A 33 -17.94 11.23 -8.34
C VAL A 33 -18.71 10.08 -9.02
N GLY A 34 -19.21 9.10 -8.25
CA GLY A 34 -20.06 8.01 -8.75
C GLY A 34 -19.30 6.91 -9.48
N LEU A 35 -18.03 6.70 -9.17
CA LEU A 35 -17.19 5.62 -9.67
C LEU A 35 -17.03 4.53 -8.59
N ASP A 36 -18.08 3.76 -8.37
CA ASP A 36 -18.20 2.79 -7.27
C ASP A 36 -17.19 1.64 -7.39
N GLY A 37 -16.79 1.28 -8.59
CA GLY A 37 -15.77 0.25 -8.83
C GLY A 37 -14.36 0.72 -8.42
N PHE A 38 -13.99 1.94 -8.75
CA PHE A 38 -12.76 2.56 -8.27
C PHE A 38 -12.79 2.78 -6.75
N GLU A 39 -13.95 3.17 -6.19
CA GLU A 39 -14.14 3.22 -4.73
C GLU A 39 -13.84 1.87 -4.10
N ASN A 40 -14.46 0.81 -4.59
CA ASN A 40 -14.25 -0.54 -4.08
C ASN A 40 -12.78 -0.97 -4.18
N TRP A 41 -12.10 -0.67 -5.30
CA TRP A 41 -10.69 -0.99 -5.48
C TRP A 41 -9.84 -0.39 -4.37
N TYR A 42 -9.97 0.90 -4.12
CA TYR A 42 -9.16 1.59 -3.10
C TYR A 42 -9.60 1.30 -1.67
N ARG A 43 -10.86 0.97 -1.44
CA ARG A 43 -11.32 0.51 -0.13
C ARG A 43 -10.73 -0.86 0.23
N VAL A 44 -10.62 -1.75 -0.74
CA VAL A 44 -9.91 -3.03 -0.56
C VAL A 44 -8.42 -2.78 -0.34
N GLN A 45 -7.80 -1.93 -1.14
CA GLN A 45 -6.39 -1.56 -0.97
C GLN A 45 -6.13 -0.99 0.44
N ALA A 46 -6.96 -0.09 0.92
CA ALA A 46 -6.83 0.46 2.28
C ALA A 46 -6.88 -0.63 3.37
N GLN A 47 -7.64 -1.69 3.15
CA GLN A 47 -7.69 -2.83 4.09
C GLN A 47 -6.40 -3.66 4.02
N GLU A 48 -5.85 -3.88 2.84
CA GLU A 48 -4.59 -4.62 2.64
C GLU A 48 -3.42 -3.87 3.30
N GLU A 49 -3.33 -2.56 3.13
CA GLU A 49 -2.29 -1.74 3.79
C GLU A 49 -2.38 -1.76 5.32
N ARG A 50 -3.60 -1.75 5.86
CA ARG A 50 -3.80 -1.96 7.29
C ARG A 50 -3.24 -3.31 7.74
N ASP A 51 -3.44 -4.34 6.96
CA ASP A 51 -2.94 -5.68 7.30
C ASP A 51 -1.42 -5.76 7.16
N HIS A 52 -0.81 -5.04 6.21
CA HIS A 52 0.65 -4.86 6.12
C HIS A 52 1.20 -4.23 7.41
N ALA A 53 0.58 -3.16 7.90
CA ALA A 53 0.95 -2.56 9.18
C ALA A 53 0.88 -3.57 10.34
N MET A 54 -0.15 -4.41 10.35
CA MET A 54 -0.33 -5.44 11.40
C MET A 54 0.69 -6.58 11.30
N LEU A 55 1.19 -6.90 10.10
CA LEU A 55 2.29 -7.86 9.94
C LEU A 55 3.59 -7.32 10.56
N PHE A 56 3.97 -6.06 10.31
CA PHE A 56 5.12 -5.45 10.97
C PHE A 56 4.96 -5.38 12.49
N TYR A 57 3.77 -4.99 12.95
CA TYR A 57 3.46 -4.97 14.37
C TYR A 57 3.64 -6.35 15.02
N GLN A 58 3.03 -7.38 14.43
CA GLN A 58 3.10 -8.75 14.96
C GLN A 58 4.54 -9.28 14.93
N TYR A 59 5.29 -8.98 13.86
CA TYR A 59 6.69 -9.38 13.76
C TYR A 59 7.54 -8.78 14.88
N LEU A 60 7.39 -7.49 15.19
CA LEU A 60 8.10 -6.84 16.30
C LEU A 60 7.73 -7.49 17.64
N GLN A 61 6.44 -7.72 17.89
CA GLN A 61 5.96 -8.38 19.10
C GLN A 61 6.55 -9.80 19.25
N ASN A 62 6.56 -10.59 18.18
CA ASN A 62 7.11 -11.96 18.17
C ASN A 62 8.63 -11.99 18.47
N ASN A 63 9.32 -10.88 18.19
CA ASN A 63 10.76 -10.75 18.47
C ASN A 63 11.07 -10.00 19.79
N GLY A 64 10.06 -9.70 20.61
CA GLY A 64 10.23 -9.05 21.90
C GLY A 64 10.58 -7.56 21.81
N GLU A 65 10.33 -6.93 20.66
CA GLU A 65 10.56 -5.51 20.45
C GLU A 65 9.33 -4.68 20.88
N GLY A 66 9.59 -3.51 21.46
CA GLY A 66 8.52 -2.54 21.75
C GLY A 66 8.05 -1.84 20.49
N VAL A 67 6.76 -1.55 20.40
CA VAL A 67 6.18 -0.74 19.32
C VAL A 67 5.82 0.64 19.84
N ASN A 68 6.26 1.66 19.11
CA ASN A 68 5.93 3.06 19.37
C ASN A 68 5.05 3.58 18.22
N PHE A 69 3.82 3.99 18.53
CA PHE A 69 2.88 4.51 17.54
C PHE A 69 3.05 6.01 17.39
N GLU A 70 3.37 6.44 16.19
CA GLU A 70 3.44 7.86 15.81
C GLU A 70 2.10 8.34 15.24
N ALA A 71 1.93 9.66 15.12
CA ALA A 71 0.75 10.23 14.50
C ALA A 71 0.67 9.87 13.00
N ILE A 72 -0.51 9.43 12.55
CA ILE A 72 -0.77 9.25 11.13
C ILE A 72 -1.08 10.63 10.52
N ALA A 73 -0.30 11.04 9.55
CA ALA A 73 -0.49 12.33 8.89
C ALA A 73 -1.79 12.36 8.08
N LYS A 74 -2.36 13.55 7.94
CA LYS A 74 -3.48 13.75 7.02
C LYS A 74 -3.01 13.51 5.58
N PRO A 75 -3.75 12.74 4.76
CA PRO A 75 -3.46 12.64 3.33
C PRO A 75 -3.52 14.01 2.66
N GLU A 76 -2.45 14.39 1.99
CA GLU A 76 -2.36 15.65 1.25
C GLU A 76 -2.05 15.36 -0.22
N TRP A 77 -3.01 15.66 -1.09
CA TRP A 77 -2.86 15.56 -2.53
C TRP A 77 -3.77 16.57 -3.22
N GLU A 78 -3.34 17.08 -4.35
CA GLU A 78 -4.13 18.00 -5.16
C GLU A 78 -5.23 17.23 -5.89
N ARG A 79 -6.49 17.61 -5.63
CA ARG A 79 -7.64 16.97 -6.27
C ARG A 79 -7.75 17.48 -7.69
N GLY A 80 -7.52 16.58 -8.65
CA GLY A 80 -7.60 16.85 -10.09
C GLY A 80 -8.73 16.06 -10.76
N ASP A 81 -8.40 15.46 -11.90
CA ASP A 81 -9.26 14.55 -12.63
C ASP A 81 -9.25 13.13 -12.03
N HIS A 82 -9.99 12.21 -12.66
CA HIS A 82 -10.08 10.82 -12.19
C HIS A 82 -8.77 10.04 -12.34
N MET A 83 -7.83 10.52 -13.16
CA MET A 83 -6.49 9.96 -13.29
C MET A 83 -5.58 10.31 -12.10
N THR A 84 -5.84 11.43 -11.43
CA THR A 84 -4.95 11.96 -10.39
C THR A 84 -4.72 10.99 -9.24
N PRO A 85 -5.76 10.35 -8.63
CA PRO A 85 -5.52 9.37 -7.56
C PRO A 85 -4.71 8.16 -8.03
N LEU A 86 -4.90 7.72 -9.29
CA LEU A 86 -4.18 6.56 -9.85
C LEU A 86 -2.68 6.83 -9.95
N LYS A 87 -2.30 7.99 -10.49
CA LYS A 87 -0.89 8.41 -10.58
C LYS A 87 -0.27 8.60 -9.20
N LYS A 88 -1.03 9.18 -8.27
CA LYS A 88 -0.59 9.35 -6.88
C LYS A 88 -0.38 8.01 -6.16
N ALA A 89 -1.24 7.02 -6.41
CA ALA A 89 -1.07 5.67 -5.91
C ALA A 89 0.25 5.06 -6.41
N LEU A 90 0.51 5.11 -7.72
CA LEU A 90 1.75 4.59 -8.29
C LEU A 90 3.01 5.29 -7.73
N GLU A 91 2.97 6.62 -7.57
CA GLU A 91 4.05 7.37 -6.92
C GLU A 91 4.25 6.92 -5.48
N HIS A 92 3.16 6.69 -4.75
CA HIS A 92 3.19 6.27 -3.36
C HIS A 92 3.76 4.86 -3.21
N GLU A 93 3.33 3.90 -4.04
CA GLU A 93 3.89 2.53 -4.01
C GLU A 93 5.41 2.51 -4.22
N LYS A 94 5.93 3.35 -5.13
CA LYS A 94 7.37 3.49 -5.31
C LYS A 94 8.10 4.03 -4.07
N LEU A 95 7.46 4.89 -3.29
CA LEU A 95 8.01 5.36 -2.01
C LEU A 95 7.99 4.26 -0.95
N VAL A 96 6.92 3.46 -0.91
CA VAL A 96 6.83 2.30 -0.01
C VAL A 96 7.89 1.27 -0.37
N THR A 97 8.06 0.93 -1.66
CA THR A 97 9.13 0.03 -2.14
C THR A 97 10.50 0.52 -1.69
N ALA A 98 10.83 1.80 -1.91
CA ALA A 98 12.10 2.36 -1.47
C ALA A 98 12.29 2.26 0.06
N SER A 99 11.21 2.36 0.82
CA SER A 99 11.25 2.18 2.28
C SER A 99 11.52 0.72 2.68
N ILE A 100 10.85 -0.24 2.04
CA ILE A 100 11.09 -1.68 2.25
C ILE A 100 12.54 -2.04 1.88
N ASP A 101 13.04 -1.56 0.75
CA ASP A 101 14.42 -1.79 0.32
C ASP A 101 15.44 -1.25 1.33
N ALA A 102 15.18 -0.07 1.92
CA ALA A 102 16.04 0.50 2.95
C ALA A 102 16.06 -0.36 4.22
N ILE A 103 14.92 -0.93 4.62
CA ILE A 103 14.84 -1.85 5.77
C ILE A 103 15.59 -3.13 5.44
N TYR A 104 15.40 -3.67 4.24
CA TYR A 104 16.09 -4.89 3.79
C TYR A 104 17.61 -4.70 3.78
N ALA A 105 18.10 -3.58 3.25
CA ALA A 105 19.53 -3.25 3.25
C ALA A 105 20.09 -3.17 4.68
N ALA A 106 19.37 -2.53 5.61
CA ALA A 106 19.78 -2.45 7.01
C ALA A 106 19.80 -3.83 7.68
N ALA A 107 18.82 -4.70 7.39
CA ALA A 107 18.78 -6.07 7.89
C ALA A 107 19.95 -6.90 7.33
N TYR A 108 20.29 -6.73 6.06
CA TYR A 108 21.42 -7.40 5.41
C TYR A 108 22.76 -6.99 6.05
N GLU A 109 22.99 -5.69 6.24
CA GLU A 109 24.20 -5.19 6.90
C GLU A 109 24.33 -5.68 8.34
N ALA A 110 23.21 -5.75 9.07
CA ALA A 110 23.15 -6.27 10.43
C ALA A 110 23.21 -7.81 10.51
N LYS A 111 23.16 -8.53 9.38
CA LYS A 111 23.01 -9.98 9.30
C LYS A 111 21.78 -10.50 10.08
N ASP A 112 20.72 -9.71 10.07
CA ASP A 112 19.43 -10.08 10.68
C ASP A 112 18.63 -10.95 9.71
N PHE A 113 19.01 -12.21 9.60
CA PHE A 113 18.42 -13.15 8.64
C PHE A 113 16.92 -13.39 8.85
N ARG A 114 16.42 -13.23 10.08
CA ARG A 114 14.98 -13.35 10.36
C ARG A 114 14.21 -12.17 9.79
N ALA A 115 14.73 -10.97 9.95
CA ALA A 115 14.14 -9.78 9.35
C ALA A 115 14.16 -9.89 7.82
N MET A 116 15.27 -10.32 7.22
CA MET A 116 15.36 -10.54 5.77
C MET A 116 14.32 -11.54 5.28
N GLN A 117 14.16 -12.69 5.95
CA GLN A 117 13.18 -13.71 5.57
C GLN A 117 11.74 -13.18 5.61
N MET A 118 11.39 -12.38 6.60
CA MET A 118 10.09 -11.72 6.67
C MET A 118 9.93 -10.69 5.56
N LEU A 119 10.97 -9.89 5.30
CA LEU A 119 10.98 -8.85 4.27
C LEU A 119 10.97 -9.41 2.84
N ASP A 120 11.42 -10.65 2.59
CA ASP A 120 11.33 -11.29 1.27
C ASP A 120 9.89 -11.29 0.73
N TRP A 121 8.91 -11.50 1.62
CA TRP A 121 7.50 -11.40 1.24
C TRP A 121 7.12 -9.97 0.84
N PHE A 122 7.53 -8.96 1.61
CA PHE A 122 7.23 -7.57 1.31
C PHE A 122 7.91 -7.06 0.02
N VAL A 123 9.13 -7.52 -0.27
CA VAL A 123 9.82 -7.21 -1.54
C VAL A 123 9.01 -7.74 -2.73
N LYS A 124 8.49 -8.97 -2.61
CA LYS A 124 7.62 -9.55 -3.65
C LYS A 124 6.31 -8.78 -3.76
N GLU A 125 5.66 -8.51 -2.63
CA GLU A 125 4.38 -7.79 -2.56
C GLU A 125 4.49 -6.42 -3.22
N GLN A 126 5.52 -5.63 -2.90
CA GLN A 126 5.73 -4.33 -3.51
C GLN A 126 5.91 -4.40 -5.04
N GLY A 127 6.52 -5.46 -5.57
CA GLY A 127 6.56 -5.71 -7.01
C GLY A 127 5.17 -5.91 -7.62
N GLU A 128 4.26 -6.57 -6.91
CA GLU A 128 2.87 -6.76 -7.31
C GLU A 128 2.06 -5.45 -7.18
N GLU A 129 2.24 -4.70 -6.10
CA GLU A 129 1.57 -3.41 -5.86
C GLU A 129 1.93 -2.36 -6.92
N GLU A 130 3.22 -2.18 -7.22
CA GLU A 130 3.64 -1.27 -8.30
C GLU A 130 3.07 -1.71 -9.66
N THR A 131 3.08 -3.02 -9.96
CA THR A 131 2.54 -3.55 -11.21
C THR A 131 1.04 -3.30 -11.31
N ASN A 132 0.30 -3.50 -10.23
CA ASN A 132 -1.15 -3.27 -10.19
C ASN A 132 -1.47 -1.78 -10.36
N ALA A 133 -0.76 -0.89 -9.67
CA ALA A 133 -0.93 0.55 -9.78
C ALA A 133 -0.60 1.06 -11.21
N ASP A 134 0.51 0.61 -11.81
CA ASP A 134 0.92 0.96 -13.17
C ASP A 134 -0.09 0.46 -14.22
N ASN A 135 -0.58 -0.77 -14.06
CA ASN A 135 -1.60 -1.33 -14.95
C ASN A 135 -2.91 -0.55 -14.87
N LEU A 136 -3.28 -0.07 -13.68
CA LEU A 136 -4.50 0.71 -13.51
C LEU A 136 -4.37 2.09 -14.18
N VAL A 137 -3.22 2.74 -14.08
CA VAL A 137 -2.91 3.97 -14.82
C VAL A 137 -3.04 3.74 -16.32
N LYS A 138 -2.40 2.69 -16.86
CA LYS A 138 -2.44 2.33 -18.29
C LYS A 138 -3.86 2.01 -18.77
N LYS A 139 -4.64 1.27 -18.01
CA LYS A 139 -6.04 0.99 -18.34
C LYS A 139 -6.86 2.27 -18.41
N PHE A 140 -6.65 3.17 -17.45
CA PHE A 140 -7.35 4.45 -17.47
C PHE A 140 -6.93 5.33 -18.66
N GLU A 141 -5.64 5.35 -19.03
CA GLU A 141 -5.18 6.05 -20.24
C GLU A 141 -5.86 5.53 -21.52
N LEU A 142 -6.15 4.24 -21.58
CA LEU A 142 -6.81 3.63 -22.75
C LEU A 142 -8.33 3.80 -22.75
N PHE A 143 -8.98 3.84 -21.59
CA PHE A 143 -10.43 3.67 -21.47
C PHE A 143 -11.11 4.80 -20.69
N GLY A 144 -10.37 5.69 -20.04
CA GLY A 144 -10.95 6.67 -19.11
C GLY A 144 -11.66 7.86 -19.76
N ASP A 145 -11.34 8.19 -21.01
CA ASP A 145 -11.89 9.35 -21.71
C ASP A 145 -13.29 9.11 -22.32
N ASP A 146 -13.63 7.84 -22.64
CA ASP A 146 -14.92 7.46 -23.16
C ASP A 146 -15.87 7.01 -22.03
N PRO A 147 -17.04 7.64 -21.85
CA PRO A 147 -17.94 7.33 -20.74
C PRO A 147 -18.37 5.85 -20.68
N LYS A 148 -18.55 5.21 -21.83
CA LYS A 148 -18.94 3.78 -21.88
C LYS A 148 -17.78 2.87 -21.48
N SER A 149 -16.60 3.18 -21.95
CA SER A 149 -15.37 2.44 -21.60
C SER A 149 -15.01 2.63 -20.13
N LEU A 150 -15.17 3.85 -19.61
CA LEU A 150 -14.98 4.14 -18.19
C LEU A 150 -15.97 3.36 -17.31
N TYR A 151 -17.25 3.29 -17.72
CA TYR A 151 -18.24 2.48 -17.01
C TYR A 151 -17.87 0.99 -16.98
N MET A 152 -17.32 0.45 -18.09
CA MET A 152 -16.87 -0.94 -18.15
C MET A 152 -15.66 -1.18 -17.26
N LEU A 153 -14.70 -0.26 -17.23
CA LEU A 153 -13.53 -0.32 -16.35
C LEU A 153 -13.95 -0.25 -14.88
N ASP A 154 -14.84 0.68 -14.53
CA ASP A 154 -15.40 0.79 -13.19
C ASP A 154 -16.09 -0.51 -12.76
N SER A 155 -16.90 -1.10 -13.63
CA SER A 155 -17.54 -2.40 -13.36
C SER A 155 -16.53 -3.53 -13.16
N GLU A 156 -15.42 -3.56 -13.90
CA GLU A 156 -14.33 -4.53 -13.72
C GLU A 156 -13.69 -4.36 -12.33
N LEU A 157 -13.39 -3.15 -11.94
CA LEU A 157 -12.75 -2.86 -10.65
C LEU A 157 -13.67 -3.17 -9.46
N GLY A 158 -14.98 -3.01 -9.65
CA GLY A 158 -15.98 -3.38 -8.65
C GLY A 158 -16.02 -4.88 -8.31
N ALA A 159 -15.43 -5.72 -9.14
CA ALA A 159 -15.33 -7.16 -8.89
C ALA A 159 -14.17 -7.55 -7.94
N ARG A 160 -13.27 -6.62 -7.59
CA ARG A 160 -12.18 -6.91 -6.65
C ARG A 160 -12.72 -7.29 -5.29
N VAL A 161 -12.21 -8.41 -4.76
CA VAL A 161 -12.55 -8.91 -3.42
C VAL A 161 -11.28 -8.90 -2.57
N TYR A 162 -11.41 -8.45 -1.34
CA TYR A 162 -10.32 -8.51 -0.36
C TYR A 162 -9.82 -9.95 -0.16
N SER A 163 -8.50 -10.09 -0.08
CA SER A 163 -7.82 -11.33 0.30
C SER A 163 -6.79 -11.02 1.39
N ALA A 164 -6.80 -11.80 2.46
CA ALA A 164 -5.82 -11.62 3.53
C ALA A 164 -4.39 -11.91 3.03
N PRO A 165 -3.37 -11.23 3.57
CA PRO A 165 -1.98 -11.51 3.26
C PRO A 165 -1.61 -12.97 3.45
N SER A 166 -0.79 -13.51 2.56
CA SER A 166 -0.35 -14.91 2.61
C SER A 166 0.82 -15.15 3.58
N LEU A 167 1.44 -14.09 4.11
CA LEU A 167 2.53 -14.19 5.07
C LEU A 167 2.03 -14.70 6.42
N VAL A 168 2.67 -15.78 6.90
CA VAL A 168 2.47 -16.33 8.25
C VAL A 168 3.73 -16.08 9.07
N LEU A 169 3.59 -15.41 10.22
CA LEU A 169 4.67 -15.01 11.14
C LEU A 169 4.85 -15.97 12.31
#